data_b21e1c04f62d20065cd05e6a608c05ff
#
_entry.id   b21e1c04f62d20065cd05e6a608c05ff
#
_cell.length_a   1.000
_cell.length_b   1.000
_cell.length_c   1.000
_cell.angle_alpha   90.00
_cell.angle_beta   90.00
_cell.angle_gamma   90.00
#
_symmetry.space_group_name_H-M   'P 1'
#
loop_
_entity.id
_entity.type
_entity.pdbx_description
1 polymer ?
#
loop_
_entity_poly.entity_id
_entity_poly.type
_entity_poly.pdbx_seq_one_letter_code
_entity_poly.pdbx_strand_id
1 'polypeptide(L)'
;MISIHEQATQNGFSIGWITLNLPKTLNALTLDMATAALTQLHAWAERPDIACVVLQGEGRAFCAGGDVRRMREGILANDDYCAQFFEQEYRLDHALHNYPKPLLAWGHGIVMGGGLGLLMGASHRVVTGSTRMAMPEINIGLYPDVGASFFLNQLQQGLGLFLGITGCEWNGTDAIALGMADYLLDDGCKD
;
A
#
# COMPACT_ATOMS: atom_id res chain seq x y z
N MET A 1 -6.17 11.00 -6.79
CA MET A 1 -5.73 12.19 -6.01
C MET A 1 -5.14 11.70 -4.70
N ILE A 2 -4.18 12.41 -4.13
CA ILE A 2 -3.56 12.12 -2.83
C ILE A 2 -3.73 13.36 -1.95
N SER A 3 -3.93 13.17 -0.64
CA SER A 3 -3.94 14.24 0.34
C SER A 3 -2.75 14.07 1.27
N ILE A 4 -2.01 15.14 1.51
CA ILE A 4 -0.81 15.15 2.34
C ILE A 4 -0.95 16.29 3.35
N HIS A 5 -0.76 15.98 4.63
CA HIS A 5 -0.74 17.00 5.68
C HIS A 5 0.15 16.59 6.84
N GLU A 6 0.45 17.53 7.71
CA GLU A 6 1.24 17.33 8.93
C GLU A 6 0.38 17.70 10.13
N GLN A 7 0.37 16.84 11.12
CA GLN A 7 -0.34 17.05 12.38
C GLN A 7 0.68 17.29 13.49
N ALA A 8 0.68 18.51 14.04
CA ALA A 8 1.53 18.84 15.17
C ALA A 8 1.11 18.09 16.44
N THR A 9 2.09 17.61 17.19
CA THR A 9 1.90 16.99 18.52
C THR A 9 2.26 17.96 19.62
N GLN A 10 1.85 17.64 20.86
CA GLN A 10 2.16 18.47 22.04
C GLN A 10 3.65 18.52 22.38
N ASN A 11 4.46 17.60 21.86
CA ASN A 11 5.88 17.46 22.18
C ASN A 11 6.81 18.17 21.15
N GLY A 12 6.24 18.99 20.28
CA GLY A 12 7.02 19.73 19.26
C GLY A 12 7.39 18.90 18.03
N PHE A 13 6.95 17.65 17.93
CA PHE A 13 7.05 16.82 16.72
C PHE A 13 5.77 16.90 15.89
N SER A 14 5.84 16.42 14.66
CA SER A 14 4.67 16.26 13.78
C SER A 14 4.56 14.82 13.28
N ILE A 15 3.33 14.41 12.98
CA ILE A 15 3.00 13.17 12.28
C ILE A 15 2.71 13.54 10.82
N GLY A 16 3.40 12.91 9.89
CA GLY A 16 3.12 13.05 8.46
C GLY A 16 1.98 12.12 8.05
N TRP A 17 0.98 12.64 7.36
CA TRP A 17 -0.17 11.88 6.87
C TRP A 17 -0.20 11.85 5.35
N ILE A 18 -0.23 10.67 4.78
CA ILE A 18 -0.48 10.41 3.36
C ILE A 18 -1.80 9.68 3.23
N THR A 19 -2.78 10.30 2.59
CA THR A 19 -4.10 9.69 2.38
C THR A 19 -4.35 9.50 0.89
N LEU A 20 -4.51 8.25 0.46
CA LEU A 20 -4.98 7.92 -0.88
C LEU A 20 -6.45 8.34 -1.00
N ASN A 21 -6.76 9.30 -1.87
CA ASN A 21 -8.06 9.95 -1.91
C ASN A 21 -8.69 9.88 -3.31
N LEU A 22 -8.95 8.65 -3.75
CA LEU A 22 -9.73 8.28 -4.94
C LEU A 22 -10.77 7.20 -4.60
N PRO A 23 -11.67 7.45 -3.63
CA PRO A 23 -12.57 6.41 -3.10
C PRO A 23 -13.50 5.81 -4.14
N LYS A 24 -13.82 6.54 -5.22
CA LYS A 24 -14.66 6.05 -6.34
C LYS A 24 -14.01 4.89 -7.10
N THR A 25 -12.70 4.82 -7.13
CA THR A 25 -11.92 3.74 -7.75
C THR A 25 -11.23 2.86 -6.71
N LEU A 26 -11.72 2.83 -5.46
CA LEU A 26 -11.13 2.09 -4.35
C LEU A 26 -9.65 2.45 -4.12
N ASN A 27 -9.32 3.73 -4.32
CA ASN A 27 -7.97 4.27 -4.19
C ASN A 27 -6.93 3.58 -5.11
N ALA A 28 -7.37 3.16 -6.32
CA ALA A 28 -6.44 2.64 -7.32
C ALA A 28 -5.28 3.61 -7.51
N LEU A 29 -4.05 3.08 -7.39
CA LEU A 29 -2.82 3.87 -7.40
C LEU A 29 -2.53 4.37 -8.81
N THR A 30 -2.35 5.68 -8.95
CA THR A 30 -1.96 6.31 -10.21
C THR A 30 -0.49 6.72 -10.16
N LEU A 31 0.12 6.97 -11.34
CA LEU A 31 1.49 7.48 -11.45
C LEU A 31 1.68 8.76 -10.61
N ASP A 32 0.73 9.70 -10.68
CA ASP A 32 0.80 10.95 -9.92
C ASP A 32 0.75 10.70 -8.39
N MET A 33 -0.07 9.75 -7.95
CA MET A 33 -0.16 9.39 -6.54
C MET A 33 1.13 8.75 -6.04
N ALA A 34 1.70 7.81 -6.79
CA ALA A 34 2.96 7.17 -6.45
C ALA A 34 4.12 8.18 -6.39
N THR A 35 4.19 9.05 -7.40
CA THR A 35 5.22 10.11 -7.48
C THR A 35 5.10 11.10 -6.31
N ALA A 36 3.89 11.56 -5.99
CA ALA A 36 3.68 12.52 -4.91
C ALA A 36 3.98 11.89 -3.54
N ALA A 37 3.55 10.64 -3.30
CA ALA A 37 3.88 9.91 -2.06
C ALA A 37 5.37 9.73 -1.89
N LEU A 38 6.07 9.26 -2.93
CA LEU A 38 7.53 9.06 -2.91
C LEU A 38 8.29 10.36 -2.62
N THR A 39 7.92 11.44 -3.31
CA THR A 39 8.52 12.77 -3.11
C THR A 39 8.35 13.24 -1.67
N GLN A 40 7.16 13.08 -1.11
CA GLN A 40 6.87 13.51 0.26
C GLN A 40 7.58 12.65 1.30
N LEU A 41 7.64 11.34 1.10
CA LEU A 41 8.39 10.44 1.98
C LEU A 41 9.87 10.83 2.05
N HIS A 42 10.51 11.11 0.91
CA HIS A 42 11.90 11.57 0.89
C HIS A 42 12.07 12.90 1.64
N ALA A 43 11.16 13.86 1.42
CA ALA A 43 11.22 15.15 2.12
C ALA A 43 11.08 14.99 3.64
N TRP A 44 10.19 14.11 4.12
CA TRP A 44 10.00 13.87 5.54
C TRP A 44 11.09 13.00 6.18
N ALA A 45 11.76 12.16 5.40
CA ALA A 45 12.88 11.36 5.90
C ALA A 45 14.00 12.25 6.47
N GLU A 46 14.29 13.38 5.82
CA GLU A 46 15.35 14.33 6.20
C GLU A 46 14.94 15.30 7.34
N ARG A 47 13.67 15.35 7.71
CA ARG A 47 13.14 16.31 8.69
C ARG A 47 13.12 15.72 10.10
N PRO A 48 13.90 16.25 11.05
CA PRO A 48 13.98 15.71 12.42
C PRO A 48 12.68 15.94 13.23
N ASP A 49 11.85 16.91 12.83
CA ASP A 49 10.58 17.22 13.48
C ASP A 49 9.43 16.28 13.06
N ILE A 50 9.58 15.48 12.00
CA ILE A 50 8.63 14.43 11.65
C ILE A 50 8.99 13.16 12.41
N ALA A 51 8.15 12.78 13.37
CA ALA A 51 8.38 11.62 14.23
C ALA A 51 8.02 10.29 13.56
N CYS A 52 6.93 10.26 12.82
CA CYS A 52 6.44 9.08 12.11
C CYS A 52 5.55 9.49 10.93
N VAL A 53 5.21 8.52 10.08
CA VAL A 53 4.30 8.70 8.95
C VAL A 53 3.14 7.73 9.06
N VAL A 54 1.95 8.18 8.68
CA VAL A 54 0.75 7.36 8.53
C VAL A 54 0.33 7.35 7.07
N LEU A 55 0.15 6.16 6.52
CA LEU A 55 -0.38 5.91 5.19
C LEU A 55 -1.76 5.28 5.31
N GLN A 56 -2.76 5.88 4.69
CA GLN A 56 -4.15 5.41 4.76
C GLN A 56 -4.90 5.65 3.46
N GLY A 57 -6.08 5.04 3.32
CA GLY A 57 -7.01 5.27 2.22
C GLY A 57 -8.27 5.99 2.69
N GLU A 58 -8.87 6.80 1.83
CA GLU A 58 -10.19 7.42 2.07
C GLU A 58 -11.31 6.47 1.66
N GLY A 59 -12.43 6.49 2.40
CA GLY A 59 -13.62 5.70 2.09
C GLY A 59 -13.49 4.23 2.49
N ARG A 60 -13.99 3.30 1.64
CA ARG A 60 -14.18 1.88 1.99
C ARG A 60 -12.99 0.97 1.65
N ALA A 61 -11.88 1.51 1.19
CA ALA A 61 -10.71 0.74 0.78
C ALA A 61 -9.43 1.48 1.16
N PHE A 62 -8.41 0.74 1.53
CA PHE A 62 -7.06 1.27 1.58
C PHE A 62 -6.55 1.53 0.16
N CYS A 63 -6.37 0.48 -0.65
CA CYS A 63 -5.94 0.58 -2.04
C CYS A 63 -6.22 -0.74 -2.77
N ALA A 64 -6.86 -0.67 -3.94
CA ALA A 64 -7.19 -1.84 -4.76
C ALA A 64 -6.08 -2.25 -5.76
N GLY A 65 -4.89 -1.63 -5.66
CA GLY A 65 -3.77 -1.84 -6.59
C GLY A 65 -3.62 -0.74 -7.62
N GLY A 66 -2.79 -0.95 -8.63
CA GLY A 66 -2.55 0.01 -9.69
C GLY A 66 -3.78 0.29 -10.57
N ASP A 67 -3.83 1.47 -11.21
CA ASP A 67 -4.90 1.81 -12.16
C ASP A 67 -4.75 1.03 -13.48
N VAL A 68 -5.22 -0.21 -13.47
CA VAL A 68 -5.17 -1.15 -14.62
C VAL A 68 -5.90 -0.57 -15.85
N ARG A 69 -6.93 0.25 -15.65
CA ARG A 69 -7.65 0.90 -16.76
C ARG A 69 -6.71 1.86 -17.49
N ARG A 70 -6.04 2.74 -16.76
CA ARG A 70 -5.10 3.70 -17.35
C ARG A 70 -3.89 2.99 -17.97
N MET A 71 -3.40 1.91 -17.35
CA MET A 71 -2.35 1.08 -17.95
C MET A 71 -2.78 0.50 -19.30
N ARG A 72 -3.99 -0.07 -19.37
CA ARG A 72 -4.53 -0.59 -20.66
C ARG A 72 -4.65 0.51 -21.71
N GLU A 73 -5.15 1.69 -21.34
CA GLU A 73 -5.24 2.84 -22.24
C GLU A 73 -3.86 3.24 -22.77
N GLY A 74 -2.84 3.27 -21.91
CA GLY A 74 -1.45 3.57 -22.27
C GLY A 74 -0.88 2.57 -23.27
N ILE A 75 -1.09 1.27 -23.03
CA ILE A 75 -0.65 0.22 -23.95
C ILE A 75 -1.31 0.39 -25.32
N LEU A 76 -2.62 0.64 -25.37
CA LEU A 76 -3.34 0.83 -26.62
C LEU A 76 -2.93 2.11 -27.36
N ALA A 77 -2.58 3.16 -26.63
CA ALA A 77 -2.06 4.42 -27.17
C ALA A 77 -0.57 4.35 -27.52
N ASN A 78 0.12 3.27 -27.18
CA ASN A 78 1.57 3.10 -27.28
C ASN A 78 2.33 4.26 -26.60
N ASP A 79 1.86 4.66 -25.41
CA ASP A 79 2.53 5.64 -24.55
C ASP A 79 3.40 4.95 -23.48
N ASP A 80 4.26 5.72 -22.82
CA ASP A 80 5.21 5.23 -21.82
C ASP A 80 4.60 5.09 -20.42
N TYR A 81 3.28 5.25 -20.27
CA TYR A 81 2.63 5.31 -18.95
C TYR A 81 2.93 4.07 -18.08
N CYS A 82 2.81 2.86 -18.66
CA CYS A 82 3.04 1.63 -17.90
C CYS A 82 4.45 1.55 -17.34
N ALA A 83 5.46 1.86 -18.17
CA ALA A 83 6.85 1.82 -17.76
C ALA A 83 7.12 2.84 -16.64
N GLN A 84 6.62 4.06 -16.79
CA GLN A 84 6.76 5.12 -15.77
C GLN A 84 6.01 4.77 -14.48
N PHE A 85 4.81 4.18 -14.59
CA PHE A 85 4.02 3.77 -13.43
C PHE A 85 4.75 2.71 -12.61
N PHE A 86 5.17 1.59 -13.22
CA PHE A 86 5.87 0.52 -12.51
C PHE A 86 7.20 1.00 -11.93
N GLU A 87 7.94 1.85 -12.64
CA GLU A 87 9.16 2.44 -12.10
C GLU A 87 8.89 3.23 -10.82
N GLN A 88 7.85 4.08 -10.81
CA GLN A 88 7.53 4.90 -9.64
C GLN A 88 6.90 4.08 -8.50
N GLU A 89 6.03 3.12 -8.82
CA GLU A 89 5.45 2.21 -7.84
C GLU A 89 6.55 1.42 -7.12
N TYR A 90 7.47 0.79 -7.85
CA TYR A 90 8.53 0.00 -7.21
C TYR A 90 9.54 0.85 -6.44
N ARG A 91 9.79 2.08 -6.87
CA ARG A 91 10.58 3.04 -6.07
C ARG A 91 9.86 3.43 -4.78
N LEU A 92 8.54 3.59 -4.83
CA LEU A 92 7.72 3.88 -3.65
C LEU A 92 7.74 2.68 -2.68
N ASP A 93 7.51 1.45 -3.16
CA ASP A 93 7.56 0.25 -2.34
C ASP A 93 8.92 0.08 -1.66
N HIS A 94 10.02 0.30 -2.42
CA HIS A 94 11.37 0.25 -1.87
C HIS A 94 11.60 1.34 -0.81
N ALA A 95 11.09 2.55 -1.02
CA ALA A 95 11.21 3.64 -0.07
C ALA A 95 10.42 3.38 1.21
N LEU A 96 9.22 2.80 1.12
CA LEU A 96 8.41 2.39 2.27
C LEU A 96 9.14 1.32 3.09
N HIS A 97 9.65 0.28 2.42
CA HIS A 97 10.33 -0.84 3.08
C HIS A 97 11.61 -0.42 3.82
N ASN A 98 12.33 0.58 3.30
CA ASN A 98 13.57 1.08 3.88
C ASN A 98 13.38 2.42 4.61
N TYR A 99 12.14 2.78 4.95
CA TYR A 99 11.88 4.10 5.54
C TYR A 99 12.56 4.25 6.91
N PRO A 100 13.32 5.35 7.15
CA PRO A 100 14.16 5.48 8.35
C PRO A 100 13.38 5.81 9.62
N LYS A 101 12.06 6.03 9.52
CA LYS A 101 11.19 6.38 10.66
C LYS A 101 10.03 5.39 10.76
N PRO A 102 9.35 5.31 11.91
CA PRO A 102 8.13 4.52 12.01
C PRO A 102 7.11 4.93 10.95
N LEU A 103 6.64 3.96 10.18
CA LEU A 103 5.63 4.14 9.16
C LEU A 103 4.48 3.17 9.43
N LEU A 104 3.31 3.73 9.70
CA LEU A 104 2.09 2.97 9.94
C LEU A 104 1.25 2.98 8.67
N ALA A 105 0.83 1.81 8.19
CA ALA A 105 -0.16 1.68 7.15
C ALA A 105 -1.48 1.15 7.72
N TRP A 106 -2.58 1.88 7.45
CA TRP A 106 -3.93 1.51 7.89
C TRP A 106 -4.68 0.81 6.76
N GLY A 107 -4.59 -0.52 6.73
CA GLY A 107 -5.10 -1.39 5.69
C GLY A 107 -6.53 -1.85 5.93
N HIS A 108 -7.52 -0.95 5.90
CA HIS A 108 -8.94 -1.30 6.00
C HIS A 108 -9.58 -1.63 4.66
N GLY A 109 -10.65 -2.39 4.68
CA GLY A 109 -11.41 -2.76 3.47
C GLY A 109 -10.52 -3.47 2.44
N ILE A 110 -10.53 -3.02 1.20
CA ILE A 110 -9.75 -3.63 0.10
C ILE A 110 -8.27 -3.24 0.17
N VAL A 111 -7.40 -4.25 0.19
CA VAL A 111 -5.93 -4.15 0.17
C VAL A 111 -5.40 -5.17 -0.82
N MET A 112 -5.25 -4.81 -2.09
CA MET A 112 -4.94 -5.77 -3.15
C MET A 112 -3.84 -5.28 -4.08
N GLY A 113 -3.07 -6.21 -4.64
CA GLY A 113 -2.02 -5.90 -5.61
C GLY A 113 -1.02 -4.86 -5.10
N GLY A 114 -0.81 -3.77 -5.85
CA GLY A 114 0.03 -2.64 -5.42
C GLY A 114 -0.37 -2.07 -4.05
N GLY A 115 -1.67 -2.11 -3.68
CA GLY A 115 -2.11 -1.73 -2.34
C GLY A 115 -1.56 -2.64 -1.24
N LEU A 116 -1.40 -3.94 -1.53
CA LEU A 116 -0.74 -4.85 -0.60
C LEU A 116 0.76 -4.56 -0.53
N GLY A 117 1.42 -4.22 -1.63
CA GLY A 117 2.82 -3.77 -1.64
C GLY A 117 3.03 -2.58 -0.70
N LEU A 118 2.17 -1.56 -0.80
CA LEU A 118 2.21 -0.39 0.09
C LEU A 118 2.06 -0.79 1.58
N LEU A 119 1.12 -1.70 1.91
CA LEU A 119 0.94 -2.17 3.28
C LEU A 119 2.16 -2.95 3.77
N MET A 120 2.67 -3.88 2.96
CA MET A 120 3.79 -4.75 3.33
C MET A 120 5.12 -3.99 3.43
N GLY A 121 5.25 -2.83 2.78
CA GLY A 121 6.38 -1.91 2.94
C GLY A 121 6.40 -1.18 4.29
N ALA A 122 5.28 -1.09 4.99
CA ALA A 122 5.20 -0.37 6.26
C ALA A 122 5.84 -1.15 7.42
N SER A 123 6.43 -0.42 8.37
CA SER A 123 6.98 -1.00 9.61
C SER A 123 5.90 -1.36 10.64
N HIS A 124 4.71 -0.79 10.55
CA HIS A 124 3.56 -1.04 11.42
C HIS A 124 2.32 -1.23 10.54
N ARG A 125 1.86 -2.46 10.40
CA ARG A 125 0.76 -2.83 9.52
C ARG A 125 -0.50 -3.08 10.35
N VAL A 126 -1.45 -2.16 10.22
CA VAL A 126 -2.74 -2.26 10.89
C VAL A 126 -3.77 -2.79 9.89
N VAL A 127 -4.53 -3.79 10.31
CA VAL A 127 -5.69 -4.31 9.58
C VAL A 127 -6.94 -4.22 10.45
N THR A 128 -8.11 -4.32 9.83
CA THR A 128 -9.39 -4.22 10.54
C THR A 128 -10.29 -5.42 10.25
N GLY A 129 -11.45 -5.49 10.90
CA GLY A 129 -12.44 -6.51 10.61
C GLY A 129 -12.97 -6.49 9.18
N SER A 130 -12.92 -5.34 8.52
CA SER A 130 -13.33 -5.19 7.12
C SER A 130 -12.24 -5.53 6.10
N THR A 131 -11.00 -5.77 6.54
CA THR A 131 -9.85 -5.97 5.65
C THR A 131 -10.00 -7.23 4.80
N ARG A 132 -9.78 -7.06 3.49
CA ARG A 132 -9.72 -8.12 2.48
C ARG A 132 -8.46 -7.93 1.65
N MET A 133 -7.57 -8.88 1.72
CA MET A 133 -6.25 -8.86 1.09
C MET A 133 -6.17 -9.89 -0.03
N ALA A 134 -5.47 -9.58 -1.11
CA ALA A 134 -5.17 -10.53 -2.18
C ALA A 134 -4.02 -10.03 -3.06
N MET A 135 -3.38 -10.99 -3.76
CA MET A 135 -2.53 -10.72 -4.93
C MET A 135 -3.24 -11.29 -6.16
N PRO A 136 -4.19 -10.51 -6.78
CA PRO A 136 -5.09 -11.03 -7.81
C PRO A 136 -4.53 -10.92 -9.23
N GLU A 137 -3.23 -10.66 -9.38
CA GLU A 137 -2.55 -10.37 -10.66
C GLU A 137 -2.76 -11.48 -11.69
N ILE A 138 -2.85 -12.74 -11.26
CA ILE A 138 -3.10 -13.88 -12.16
C ILE A 138 -4.39 -13.72 -12.97
N ASN A 139 -5.40 -13.02 -12.43
CA ASN A 139 -6.68 -12.81 -13.10
C ASN A 139 -6.59 -11.82 -14.28
N ILE A 140 -5.49 -11.07 -14.36
CA ILE A 140 -5.23 -10.11 -15.45
C ILE A 140 -3.99 -10.47 -16.26
N GLY A 141 -3.46 -11.69 -16.10
CA GLY A 141 -2.32 -12.18 -16.86
C GLY A 141 -0.97 -11.62 -16.39
N LEU A 142 -0.92 -11.09 -15.16
CA LEU A 142 0.31 -10.67 -14.48
C LEU A 142 0.71 -11.70 -13.41
N TYR A 143 1.82 -11.46 -12.78
CA TYR A 143 2.32 -12.18 -11.60
C TYR A 143 2.33 -11.22 -10.39
N PRO A 144 2.27 -11.71 -9.16
CA PRO A 144 2.47 -10.91 -7.97
C PRO A 144 3.84 -10.21 -8.00
N ASP A 145 3.83 -8.88 -8.03
CA ASP A 145 4.98 -7.99 -8.05
C ASP A 145 5.10 -7.22 -6.71
N VAL A 146 5.41 -5.94 -6.69
CA VAL A 146 5.42 -5.04 -5.52
C VAL A 146 6.03 -5.64 -4.24
N GLY A 147 7.10 -6.43 -4.41
CA GLY A 147 7.77 -7.13 -3.30
C GLY A 147 7.15 -8.46 -2.89
N ALA A 148 6.14 -8.97 -3.61
CA ALA A 148 5.46 -10.22 -3.26
C ALA A 148 6.40 -11.42 -3.21
N SER A 149 7.40 -11.49 -4.08
CA SER A 149 8.43 -12.54 -4.02
C SER A 149 9.21 -12.53 -2.70
N PHE A 150 9.28 -11.42 -2.01
CA PHE A 150 9.89 -11.31 -0.69
C PHE A 150 8.90 -11.75 0.40
N PHE A 151 7.76 -11.07 0.55
CA PHE A 151 6.86 -11.32 1.68
C PHE A 151 6.08 -12.63 1.57
N LEU A 152 5.72 -13.10 0.36
CA LEU A 152 5.06 -14.40 0.19
C LEU A 152 6.01 -15.59 0.49
N ASN A 153 7.30 -15.45 0.23
CA ASN A 153 8.27 -16.48 0.57
C ASN A 153 8.57 -16.60 2.07
N GLN A 154 8.14 -15.64 2.88
CA GLN A 154 8.25 -15.73 4.35
C GLN A 154 7.13 -16.56 4.98
N LEU A 155 6.07 -16.85 4.23
CA LEU A 155 4.96 -17.67 4.68
C LEU A 155 5.36 -19.16 4.75
N GLN A 156 4.54 -19.94 5.46
CA GLN A 156 4.74 -21.38 5.52
C GLN A 156 4.91 -21.99 4.12
N GLN A 157 5.71 -23.05 4.03
CA GLN A 157 6.04 -23.70 2.76
C GLN A 157 4.79 -24.00 1.91
N GLY A 158 4.78 -23.49 0.69
CA GLY A 158 3.71 -23.65 -0.29
C GLY A 158 2.56 -22.63 -0.17
N LEU A 159 2.36 -21.99 0.98
CA LEU A 159 1.23 -21.06 1.15
C LEU A 159 1.40 -19.80 0.32
N GLY A 160 2.60 -19.19 0.33
CA GLY A 160 2.86 -18.01 -0.50
C GLY A 160 2.68 -18.29 -1.99
N LEU A 161 3.15 -19.45 -2.46
CA LEU A 161 2.90 -19.88 -3.84
C LEU A 161 1.41 -20.05 -4.11
N PHE A 162 0.67 -20.71 -3.19
CA PHE A 162 -0.78 -20.89 -3.32
C PHE A 162 -1.49 -19.52 -3.45
N LEU A 163 -1.22 -18.57 -2.55
CA LEU A 163 -1.80 -17.23 -2.60
C LEU A 163 -1.48 -16.51 -3.91
N GLY A 164 -0.22 -16.59 -4.37
CA GLY A 164 0.23 -15.90 -5.59
C GLY A 164 -0.34 -16.47 -6.88
N ILE A 165 -0.54 -17.81 -6.99
CA ILE A 165 -1.04 -18.43 -8.22
C ILE A 165 -2.57 -18.55 -8.27
N THR A 166 -3.25 -18.46 -7.12
CA THR A 166 -4.72 -18.53 -7.08
C THR A 166 -5.38 -17.17 -7.01
N GLY A 167 -4.66 -16.14 -6.52
CA GLY A 167 -5.25 -14.83 -6.26
C GLY A 167 -6.37 -14.88 -5.23
N CYS A 168 -6.40 -15.92 -4.36
CA CYS A 168 -7.45 -16.02 -3.35
C CYS A 168 -7.33 -14.92 -2.31
N GLU A 169 -8.47 -14.54 -1.74
CA GLU A 169 -8.54 -13.52 -0.70
C GLU A 169 -8.34 -14.12 0.69
N TRP A 170 -7.75 -13.31 1.59
CA TRP A 170 -7.70 -13.56 3.03
C TRP A 170 -8.12 -12.31 3.80
N ASN A 171 -8.56 -12.47 5.03
CA ASN A 171 -9.06 -11.39 5.89
C ASN A 171 -8.00 -10.87 6.87
N GLY A 172 -8.38 -9.86 7.69
CA GLY A 172 -7.47 -9.27 8.68
C GLY A 172 -7.01 -10.26 9.76
N THR A 173 -7.87 -11.21 10.16
CA THR A 173 -7.50 -12.26 11.14
C THR A 173 -6.47 -13.22 10.54
N ASP A 174 -6.67 -13.64 9.29
CA ASP A 174 -5.70 -14.45 8.57
C ASP A 174 -4.36 -13.70 8.41
N ALA A 175 -4.40 -12.40 8.10
CA ALA A 175 -3.21 -11.58 7.97
C ALA A 175 -2.36 -11.56 9.25
N ILE A 176 -3.00 -11.45 10.42
CA ILE A 176 -2.31 -11.56 11.73
C ILE A 176 -1.70 -12.97 11.89
N ALA A 177 -2.48 -14.02 11.64
CA ALA A 177 -2.02 -15.40 11.79
C ALA A 177 -0.85 -15.75 10.86
N LEU A 178 -0.79 -15.10 9.69
CA LEU A 178 0.26 -15.26 8.69
C LEU A 178 1.49 -14.33 8.92
N GLY A 179 1.45 -13.43 9.90
CA GLY A 179 2.50 -12.43 10.12
C GLY A 179 2.56 -11.34 9.05
N MET A 180 1.48 -11.19 8.28
CA MET A 180 1.35 -10.16 7.24
C MET A 180 0.78 -8.84 7.78
N ALA A 181 0.30 -8.83 9.02
CA ALA A 181 -0.10 -7.64 9.75
C ALA A 181 0.33 -7.73 11.22
N ASP A 182 0.49 -6.57 11.86
CA ASP A 182 1.00 -6.47 13.23
C ASP A 182 -0.13 -6.22 14.23
N TYR A 183 -1.20 -5.53 13.80
CA TYR A 183 -2.32 -5.15 14.66
C TYR A 183 -3.66 -5.37 13.94
N LEU A 184 -4.62 -5.95 14.66
CA LEU A 184 -6.03 -6.03 14.24
C LEU A 184 -6.84 -5.11 15.15
N LEU A 185 -7.41 -4.07 14.57
CA LEU A 185 -8.20 -3.06 15.28
C LEU A 185 -9.62 -2.98 14.70
N ASP A 186 -10.52 -2.33 15.46
CA ASP A 186 -11.84 -2.01 14.92
C ASP A 186 -11.76 -0.90 13.87
N ASP A 187 -12.64 -0.95 12.86
CA ASP A 187 -12.69 0.07 11.80
C ASP A 187 -12.90 1.49 12.35
N GLY A 188 -13.59 1.62 13.48
CA GLY A 188 -13.83 2.89 14.18
C GLY A 188 -12.64 3.45 14.96
N CYS A 189 -11.50 2.76 15.01
CA CYS A 189 -10.28 3.24 15.68
C CYS A 189 -9.38 4.08 14.77
N LYS A 190 -9.84 4.42 13.57
CA LYS A 190 -9.06 5.16 12.59
C LYS A 190 -8.89 6.65 12.95
N ASP A 191 -9.84 7.24 13.70
CA ASP A 191 -9.93 8.66 14.06
C ASP A 191 -9.31 8.96 15.44
#